data_b2b9284f6314d828a0095606d028092f
#
_entry.id   b2b9284f6314d828a0095606d028092f
#
_cell.length_a   1.000
_cell.length_b   1.000
_cell.length_c   1.000
_cell.angle_alpha   90.00
_cell.angle_beta   90.00
_cell.angle_gamma   90.00
#
_symmetry.space_group_name_H-M   'P 1'
#
loop_
_entity.id
_entity.type
_entity.pdbx_description
1 polymer ?
#
loop_
_entity_poly.entity_id
_entity_poly.type
_entity_poly.pdbx_seq_one_letter_code
_entity_poly.pdbx_strand_id
1 'polypeptide(L)'
;KVARVAFTGGTEVARHIVRNTAENFAHLSLELGGKSPMLVFDDCNIEGAVNGIIAGNFGASGQSCVAGSRVFIQRSIHSEIISKIKERSKSIIVGNPLDEKTQVGPLATTLQVERASSVIKQSIKQGARLVFGGNRPEHLKEGWYFEPTLLDCPNQEFDCVKTELFAPVISVIAFDTEEEAVEMANDSDY
;
A
#
# COMPACT_ATOMS: atom_id res chain seq x y z
N LYS A 1 1.43 -5.70 -38.34
CA LYS A 1 0.54 -4.83 -37.53
C LYS A 1 0.18 -5.58 -36.24
N VAL A 2 0.32 -4.92 -35.09
CA VAL A 2 -0.15 -5.43 -33.79
C VAL A 2 -1.63 -5.05 -33.66
N ALA A 3 -2.53 -6.03 -33.53
CA ALA A 3 -3.96 -5.79 -33.41
C ALA A 3 -4.42 -5.54 -31.96
N ARG A 4 -3.66 -6.05 -30.97
CA ARG A 4 -3.97 -5.91 -29.55
C ARG A 4 -2.70 -5.79 -28.73
N VAL A 5 -2.72 -4.91 -27.72
CA VAL A 5 -1.68 -4.80 -26.69
C VAL A 5 -2.32 -5.05 -25.33
N ALA A 6 -1.80 -6.01 -24.58
CA ALA A 6 -2.11 -6.21 -23.17
C ALA A 6 -0.91 -5.71 -22.34
N PHE A 7 -1.15 -4.85 -21.37
CA PHE A 7 -0.10 -4.24 -20.56
C PHE A 7 -0.52 -4.18 -19.09
N THR A 8 0.38 -4.62 -18.23
CA THR A 8 0.29 -4.42 -16.78
C THR A 8 1.47 -3.57 -16.31
N GLY A 9 1.22 -2.48 -15.61
CA GLY A 9 2.27 -1.61 -15.10
C GLY A 9 1.80 -0.20 -14.73
N GLY A 10 2.73 0.75 -14.69
CA GLY A 10 2.45 2.11 -14.24
C GLY A 10 1.66 2.94 -15.27
N THR A 11 0.83 3.86 -14.77
CA THR A 11 -0.07 4.72 -15.55
C THR A 11 0.66 5.56 -16.62
N GLU A 12 1.86 6.05 -16.34
CA GLU A 12 2.62 6.87 -17.31
C GLU A 12 3.04 6.05 -18.54
N VAL A 13 3.46 4.80 -18.33
CA VAL A 13 3.80 3.88 -19.44
C VAL A 13 2.52 3.53 -20.23
N ALA A 14 1.40 3.31 -19.54
CA ALA A 14 0.12 3.06 -20.21
C ALA A 14 -0.30 4.22 -21.09
N ARG A 15 -0.16 5.48 -20.62
CA ARG A 15 -0.43 6.69 -21.42
C ARG A 15 0.43 6.74 -22.69
N HIS A 16 1.71 6.36 -22.57
CA HIS A 16 2.60 6.27 -23.72
C HIS A 16 2.12 5.20 -24.73
N ILE A 17 1.71 4.02 -24.24
CA ILE A 17 1.15 2.95 -25.09
C ILE A 17 -0.11 3.42 -25.82
N VAL A 18 -1.06 4.06 -25.11
CA VAL A 18 -2.29 4.59 -25.68
C VAL A 18 -1.99 5.56 -26.84
N ARG A 19 -1.07 6.50 -26.62
CA ARG A 19 -0.68 7.47 -27.66
C ARG A 19 -0.09 6.81 -28.90
N ASN A 20 0.78 5.80 -28.70
CA ASN A 20 1.47 5.13 -29.81
C ASN A 20 0.62 4.10 -30.56
N THR A 21 -0.52 3.71 -30.00
CA THR A 21 -1.44 2.76 -30.64
C THR A 21 -2.66 3.44 -31.29
N ALA A 22 -2.82 4.73 -31.11
CA ALA A 22 -3.95 5.49 -31.63
C ALA A 22 -4.08 5.40 -33.18
N GLU A 23 -2.97 5.48 -33.90
CA GLU A 23 -2.97 5.49 -35.37
C GLU A 23 -3.37 4.16 -36.02
N ASN A 24 -3.14 3.04 -35.33
CA ASN A 24 -3.46 1.71 -35.87
C ASN A 24 -4.71 1.08 -35.25
N PHE A 25 -5.39 1.80 -34.35
CA PHE A 25 -6.60 1.35 -33.65
C PHE A 25 -6.43 0.02 -32.94
N ALA A 26 -5.25 -0.27 -32.36
CA ALA A 26 -5.03 -1.49 -31.61
C ALA A 26 -5.93 -1.53 -30.37
N HIS A 27 -6.53 -2.69 -30.11
CA HIS A 27 -7.24 -2.93 -28.86
C HIS A 27 -6.27 -2.92 -27.69
N LEU A 28 -6.63 -2.23 -26.60
CA LEU A 28 -5.82 -2.17 -25.38
C LEU A 28 -6.54 -2.87 -24.23
N SER A 29 -5.80 -3.70 -23.50
CA SER A 29 -6.14 -4.18 -22.16
C SER A 29 -5.08 -3.64 -21.21
N LEU A 30 -5.49 -2.78 -20.27
CA LEU A 30 -4.58 -2.08 -19.36
C LEU A 30 -4.92 -2.45 -17.92
N GLU A 31 -3.97 -3.07 -17.23
CA GLU A 31 -3.99 -3.34 -15.80
C GLU A 31 -2.98 -2.43 -15.14
N LEU A 32 -3.46 -1.47 -14.35
CA LEU A 32 -2.65 -0.35 -13.88
C LEU A 32 -2.54 -0.35 -12.36
N GLY A 33 -1.86 0.66 -11.82
CA GLY A 33 -1.72 0.86 -10.39
C GLY A 33 -3.04 1.16 -9.68
N GLY A 34 -2.99 1.11 -8.36
CA GLY A 34 -4.16 1.35 -7.52
C GLY A 34 -3.78 1.87 -6.14
N LYS A 35 -4.81 2.37 -5.44
CA LYS A 35 -4.74 2.75 -4.03
C LYS A 35 -5.99 2.25 -3.33
N SER A 36 -6.17 0.92 -3.34
CA SER A 36 -7.40 0.26 -2.91
C SER A 36 -7.76 0.55 -1.46
N PRO A 37 -9.03 0.85 -1.15
CA PRO A 37 -9.49 1.06 0.22
C PRO A 37 -9.81 -0.28 0.91
N MET A 38 -9.61 -0.33 2.24
CA MET A 38 -10.15 -1.33 3.14
C MET A 38 -11.00 -0.61 4.18
N LEU A 39 -12.28 -0.95 4.31
CA LEU A 39 -13.20 -0.35 5.27
C LEU A 39 -13.37 -1.31 6.45
N VAL A 40 -13.20 -0.80 7.68
CA VAL A 40 -13.28 -1.59 8.92
C VAL A 40 -14.26 -0.92 9.86
N PHE A 41 -15.45 -1.51 9.99
CA PHE A 41 -16.53 -1.05 10.88
C PHE A 41 -16.40 -1.71 12.26
N ASP A 42 -17.02 -1.14 13.27
CA ASP A 42 -16.87 -1.56 14.67
C ASP A 42 -17.61 -2.86 15.02
N ASP A 43 -18.50 -3.32 14.15
CA ASP A 43 -19.14 -4.63 14.25
C ASP A 43 -18.31 -5.79 13.69
N CYS A 44 -17.07 -5.52 13.19
CA CYS A 44 -16.20 -6.52 12.60
C CYS A 44 -15.60 -7.49 13.63
N ASN A 45 -15.16 -8.67 13.15
CA ASN A 45 -14.23 -9.49 13.91
C ASN A 45 -12.85 -8.84 13.92
N ILE A 46 -12.44 -8.27 15.05
CA ILE A 46 -11.19 -7.51 15.21
C ILE A 46 -9.95 -8.31 14.77
N GLU A 47 -9.82 -9.59 15.19
CA GLU A 47 -8.67 -10.42 14.83
C GLU A 47 -8.66 -10.75 13.33
N GLY A 48 -9.85 -11.00 12.76
CA GLY A 48 -10.02 -11.20 11.32
C GLY A 48 -9.64 -9.95 10.52
N ALA A 49 -10.08 -8.77 10.97
CA ALA A 49 -9.75 -7.50 10.34
C ALA A 49 -8.24 -7.22 10.38
N VAL A 50 -7.59 -7.39 11.53
CA VAL A 50 -6.12 -7.23 11.68
C VAL A 50 -5.36 -8.17 10.76
N ASN A 51 -5.74 -9.46 10.69
CA ASN A 51 -5.12 -10.43 9.80
C ASN A 51 -5.32 -10.06 8.33
N GLY A 52 -6.54 -9.65 7.95
CA GLY A 52 -6.85 -9.22 6.58
C GLY A 52 -6.04 -7.98 6.16
N ILE A 53 -5.91 -6.99 7.05
CA ILE A 53 -5.11 -5.79 6.80
C ILE A 53 -3.63 -6.15 6.58
N ILE A 54 -3.05 -6.96 7.46
CA ILE A 54 -1.64 -7.38 7.37
C ILE A 54 -1.41 -8.20 6.09
N ALA A 55 -2.23 -9.21 5.83
CA ALA A 55 -2.08 -10.07 4.65
C ALA A 55 -2.28 -9.30 3.34
N GLY A 56 -3.29 -8.43 3.28
CA GLY A 56 -3.62 -7.64 2.09
C GLY A 56 -2.59 -6.54 1.77
N ASN A 57 -1.72 -6.18 2.72
CA ASN A 57 -0.76 -5.10 2.55
C ASN A 57 0.70 -5.53 2.60
N PHE A 58 1.06 -6.53 3.41
CA PHE A 58 2.44 -6.98 3.52
C PHE A 58 2.72 -8.23 2.69
N GLY A 59 1.66 -8.95 2.27
CA GLY A 59 1.78 -10.01 1.28
C GLY A 59 2.45 -9.51 0.00
N ALA A 60 3.23 -10.37 -0.66
CA ALA A 60 4.05 -10.01 -1.83
C ALA A 60 4.92 -8.75 -1.60
N SER A 61 5.35 -8.49 -0.34
CA SER A 61 6.11 -7.30 0.05
C SER A 61 5.39 -5.97 -0.29
N GLY A 62 4.06 -5.97 -0.28
CA GLY A 62 3.23 -4.82 -0.64
C GLY A 62 3.22 -4.46 -2.13
N GLN A 63 3.79 -5.31 -2.98
CA GLN A 63 3.92 -5.08 -4.42
C GLN A 63 2.73 -5.68 -5.18
N SER A 64 1.54 -5.17 -4.88
CA SER A 64 0.31 -5.60 -5.53
C SER A 64 -0.53 -4.38 -5.92
N CYS A 65 -1.03 -4.36 -7.16
CA CYS A 65 -1.95 -3.33 -7.64
C CYS A 65 -3.28 -3.31 -6.88
N VAL A 66 -3.66 -4.43 -6.26
CA VAL A 66 -4.87 -4.57 -5.43
C VAL A 66 -4.60 -4.51 -3.93
N ALA A 67 -3.39 -4.12 -3.48
CA ALA A 67 -3.09 -3.96 -2.07
C ALA A 67 -4.02 -2.94 -1.43
N GLY A 68 -4.69 -3.31 -0.33
CA GLY A 68 -5.61 -2.43 0.41
C GLY A 68 -4.87 -1.38 1.24
N SER A 69 -4.03 -0.58 0.60
CA SER A 69 -3.04 0.27 1.26
C SER A 69 -3.61 1.55 1.90
N ARG A 70 -4.88 1.88 1.64
CA ARG A 70 -5.67 2.86 2.39
C ARG A 70 -6.63 2.09 3.32
N VAL A 71 -6.37 2.12 4.62
CA VAL A 71 -7.21 1.44 5.62
C VAL A 71 -8.02 2.48 6.36
N PHE A 72 -9.33 2.50 6.14
CA PHE A 72 -10.27 3.35 6.82
C PHE A 72 -10.89 2.58 7.98
N ILE A 73 -10.76 3.08 9.20
CA ILE A 73 -11.18 2.40 10.42
C ILE A 73 -12.17 3.28 11.17
N GLN A 74 -13.32 2.72 11.55
CA GLN A 74 -14.29 3.44 12.37
C GLN A 74 -13.64 3.89 13.69
N ARG A 75 -13.86 5.16 14.06
CA ARG A 75 -13.14 5.84 15.13
C ARG A 75 -13.21 5.11 16.47
N SER A 76 -14.32 4.44 16.77
CA SER A 76 -14.51 3.69 18.02
C SER A 76 -13.48 2.58 18.24
N ILE A 77 -12.98 1.95 17.15
CA ILE A 77 -12.03 0.83 17.21
C ILE A 77 -10.65 1.16 16.63
N HIS A 78 -10.44 2.39 16.13
CA HIS A 78 -9.22 2.81 15.42
C HIS A 78 -7.93 2.54 16.22
N SER A 79 -7.89 2.98 17.49
CA SER A 79 -6.71 2.81 18.34
C SER A 79 -6.44 1.35 18.67
N GLU A 80 -7.48 0.53 18.86
CA GLU A 80 -7.36 -0.90 19.13
C GLU A 80 -6.76 -1.63 17.93
N ILE A 81 -7.29 -1.40 16.73
CA ILE A 81 -6.81 -2.02 15.48
C ILE A 81 -5.34 -1.65 15.23
N ILE A 82 -4.97 -0.38 15.35
CA ILE A 82 -3.57 0.07 15.19
C ILE A 82 -2.64 -0.65 16.17
N SER A 83 -3.04 -0.75 17.45
CA SER A 83 -2.25 -1.43 18.48
C SER A 83 -2.05 -2.90 18.15
N LYS A 84 -3.10 -3.59 17.70
CA LYS A 84 -3.05 -5.01 17.32
C LYS A 84 -2.22 -5.25 16.05
N ILE A 85 -2.34 -4.39 15.04
CA ILE A 85 -1.49 -4.46 13.84
C ILE A 85 -0.01 -4.31 14.24
N LYS A 86 0.30 -3.30 15.06
CA LYS A 86 1.67 -3.07 15.55
C LYS A 86 2.23 -4.28 16.29
N GLU A 87 1.46 -4.87 17.19
CA GLU A 87 1.89 -6.04 17.96
C GLU A 87 2.11 -7.25 17.07
N ARG A 88 1.16 -7.55 16.19
CA ARG A 88 1.24 -8.67 15.24
C ARG A 88 2.42 -8.51 14.27
N SER A 89 2.71 -7.29 13.85
CA SER A 89 3.79 -6.99 12.90
C SER A 89 5.19 -7.23 13.47
N LYS A 90 5.36 -7.28 14.80
CA LYS A 90 6.65 -7.62 15.43
C LYS A 90 7.13 -9.04 15.11
N SER A 91 6.23 -9.94 14.82
CA SER A 91 6.55 -11.34 14.48
C SER A 91 6.81 -11.57 12.99
N ILE A 92 6.63 -10.54 12.15
CA ILE A 92 6.84 -10.65 10.71
C ILE A 92 8.34 -10.74 10.41
N ILE A 93 8.73 -11.82 9.75
CA ILE A 93 10.12 -12.06 9.36
C ILE A 93 10.36 -11.46 7.98
N VAL A 94 11.19 -10.41 7.95
CA VAL A 94 11.72 -9.84 6.70
C VAL A 94 13.05 -10.53 6.39
N GLY A 95 13.20 -11.13 5.21
CA GLY A 95 14.40 -11.91 4.93
C GLY A 95 14.54 -12.42 3.50
N ASN A 96 15.45 -13.36 3.34
CA ASN A 96 15.71 -14.03 2.07
C ASN A 96 14.47 -14.78 1.58
N PRO A 97 13.97 -14.52 0.36
CA PRO A 97 12.78 -15.17 -0.17
C PRO A 97 12.92 -16.70 -0.39
N LEU A 98 14.12 -17.24 -0.33
CA LEU A 98 14.37 -18.68 -0.38
C LEU A 98 14.30 -19.36 0.99
N ASP A 99 14.18 -18.60 2.08
CA ASP A 99 13.94 -19.15 3.42
C ASP A 99 12.44 -19.26 3.66
N GLU A 100 11.98 -20.49 3.96
CA GLU A 100 10.56 -20.77 4.21
C GLU A 100 9.95 -19.99 5.38
N LYS A 101 10.78 -19.45 6.29
CA LYS A 101 10.33 -18.60 7.40
C LYS A 101 10.10 -17.16 7.00
N THR A 102 10.62 -16.74 5.85
CA THR A 102 10.46 -15.36 5.38
C THR A 102 9.01 -15.08 4.98
N GLN A 103 8.44 -14.02 5.53
CA GLN A 103 7.07 -13.57 5.23
C GLN A 103 7.06 -12.34 4.32
N VAL A 104 8.10 -11.51 4.40
CA VAL A 104 8.26 -10.31 3.56
C VAL A 104 9.66 -10.35 2.96
N GLY A 105 9.72 -10.44 1.65
CA GLY A 105 10.96 -10.41 0.86
C GLY A 105 11.41 -9.00 0.49
N PRO A 106 12.40 -8.86 -0.40
CA PRO A 106 12.85 -7.55 -0.90
C PRO A 106 11.84 -6.94 -1.88
N LEU A 107 11.93 -5.64 -2.07
CA LEU A 107 11.30 -4.93 -3.19
C LEU A 107 12.04 -5.26 -4.50
N ALA A 108 11.40 -5.02 -5.64
CA ALA A 108 11.95 -5.37 -6.94
C ALA A 108 13.13 -4.47 -7.35
N THR A 109 13.18 -3.21 -6.89
CA THR A 109 14.19 -2.24 -7.30
C THR A 109 14.59 -1.29 -6.17
N THR A 110 15.81 -0.74 -6.27
CA THR A 110 16.27 0.32 -5.36
C THR A 110 15.38 1.58 -5.45
N LEU A 111 14.89 1.90 -6.64
CA LEU A 111 14.02 3.06 -6.85
C LEU A 111 12.73 2.98 -6.01
N GLN A 112 12.16 1.79 -5.83
CA GLN A 112 11.00 1.60 -4.97
C GLN A 112 11.32 1.85 -3.49
N VAL A 113 12.49 1.40 -3.01
CA VAL A 113 12.95 1.67 -1.64
C VAL A 113 13.11 3.18 -1.42
N GLU A 114 13.75 3.87 -2.35
CA GLU A 114 13.98 5.31 -2.30
C GLU A 114 12.66 6.09 -2.32
N ARG A 115 11.74 5.70 -3.22
CA ARG A 115 10.40 6.31 -3.33
C ARG A 115 9.60 6.12 -2.04
N ALA A 116 9.54 4.90 -1.50
CA ALA A 116 8.84 4.61 -0.26
C ALA A 116 9.42 5.45 0.90
N SER A 117 10.75 5.47 1.04
CA SER A 117 11.43 6.27 2.07
C SER A 117 11.16 7.77 1.93
N SER A 118 11.17 8.29 0.71
CA SER A 118 10.94 9.71 0.43
C SER A 118 9.51 10.11 0.78
N VAL A 119 8.51 9.35 0.31
CA VAL A 119 7.10 9.64 0.55
C VAL A 119 6.76 9.52 2.03
N ILE A 120 7.28 8.50 2.74
CA ILE A 120 7.08 8.36 4.20
C ILE A 120 7.64 9.57 4.93
N LYS A 121 8.89 9.98 4.62
CA LYS A 121 9.51 11.17 5.24
C LYS A 121 8.70 12.44 4.98
N GLN A 122 8.19 12.60 3.78
CA GLN A 122 7.34 13.75 3.43
C GLN A 122 6.01 13.69 4.19
N SER A 123 5.35 12.55 4.25
CA SER A 123 4.09 12.39 5.00
C SER A 123 4.27 12.67 6.50
N ILE A 124 5.40 12.25 7.09
CA ILE A 124 5.72 12.59 8.48
C ILE A 124 5.88 14.12 8.65
N LYS A 125 6.54 14.81 7.72
CA LYS A 125 6.65 16.28 7.74
C LYS A 125 5.29 16.97 7.57
N GLN A 126 4.38 16.36 6.83
CA GLN A 126 3.00 16.83 6.68
C GLN A 126 2.16 16.63 7.96
N GLY A 127 2.60 15.77 8.89
CA GLY A 127 1.94 15.51 10.17
C GLY A 127 1.41 14.09 10.35
N ALA A 128 1.67 13.18 9.42
CA ALA A 128 1.35 11.76 9.61
C ALA A 128 2.19 11.16 10.75
N ARG A 129 1.56 10.33 11.58
CA ARG A 129 2.22 9.65 12.69
C ARG A 129 2.78 8.30 12.23
N LEU A 130 4.10 8.15 12.22
CA LEU A 130 4.73 6.85 12.02
C LEU A 130 4.49 5.98 13.27
N VAL A 131 3.79 4.87 13.10
CA VAL A 131 3.49 3.92 14.20
C VAL A 131 4.60 2.89 14.35
N PHE A 132 5.11 2.37 13.22
CA PHE A 132 6.28 1.47 13.15
C PHE A 132 6.84 1.40 11.72
N GLY A 133 8.06 0.86 11.58
CA GLY A 133 8.73 0.66 10.31
C GLY A 133 9.29 1.96 9.70
N GLY A 134 9.22 2.08 8.39
CA GLY A 134 9.64 3.28 7.64
C GLY A 134 11.09 3.29 7.20
N ASN A 135 11.83 2.24 7.51
CA ASN A 135 13.25 2.13 7.21
C ASN A 135 13.60 0.82 6.48
N ARG A 136 14.84 0.72 6.10
CA ARG A 136 15.46 -0.54 5.73
C ARG A 136 15.83 -1.32 6.98
N PRO A 137 15.59 -2.67 7.06
CA PRO A 137 16.01 -3.46 8.20
C PRO A 137 17.53 -3.40 8.41
N GLU A 138 17.99 -3.08 9.62
CA GLU A 138 19.43 -2.89 9.93
C GLU A 138 20.26 -4.16 9.73
N HIS A 139 19.67 -5.33 9.92
CA HIS A 139 20.33 -6.63 9.77
C HIS A 139 20.44 -7.10 8.32
N LEU A 140 19.75 -6.45 7.35
CA LEU A 140 19.76 -6.78 5.93
C LEU A 140 20.49 -5.69 5.14
N LYS A 141 21.81 -5.76 5.11
CA LYS A 141 22.67 -4.74 4.48
C LYS A 141 22.65 -4.80 2.95
N GLU A 142 22.44 -5.97 2.39
CA GLU A 142 22.37 -6.22 0.95
C GLU A 142 20.91 -6.46 0.52
N GLY A 143 20.58 -6.21 -0.75
CA GLY A 143 19.24 -6.35 -1.29
C GLY A 143 18.35 -5.10 -1.03
N TRP A 144 17.14 -5.08 -1.57
CA TRP A 144 16.24 -3.92 -1.53
C TRP A 144 15.10 -4.13 -0.52
N TYR A 145 15.49 -4.47 0.71
CA TYR A 145 14.52 -4.73 1.78
C TYR A 145 13.92 -3.45 2.34
N PHE A 146 12.67 -3.54 2.74
CA PHE A 146 11.93 -2.47 3.39
C PHE A 146 11.06 -3.05 4.51
N GLU A 147 11.02 -2.37 5.66
CA GLU A 147 10.22 -2.83 6.80
C GLU A 147 8.72 -2.69 6.52
N PRO A 148 7.90 -3.66 6.97
CA PRO A 148 6.48 -3.42 7.16
C PRO A 148 6.27 -2.12 7.90
N THR A 149 5.42 -1.24 7.35
CA THR A 149 5.29 0.14 7.82
C THR A 149 3.83 0.52 7.99
N LEU A 150 3.51 1.22 9.07
CA LEU A 150 2.19 1.79 9.30
C LEU A 150 2.31 3.28 9.63
N LEU A 151 1.55 4.08 8.87
CA LEU A 151 1.33 5.50 9.09
C LEU A 151 -0.12 5.74 9.49
N ASP A 152 -0.33 6.48 10.56
CA ASP A 152 -1.64 6.95 11.00
C ASP A 152 -1.79 8.41 10.56
N CYS A 153 -2.77 8.65 9.71
CA CYS A 153 -2.99 9.91 9.02
C CYS A 153 -4.29 10.56 9.49
N PRO A 154 -4.29 11.85 9.88
CA PRO A 154 -5.50 12.56 10.29
C PRO A 154 -6.58 12.68 9.20
N ASN A 155 -6.20 12.65 7.93
CA ASN A 155 -7.07 12.75 6.76
C ASN A 155 -6.39 12.14 5.52
N GLN A 156 -6.97 12.32 4.33
CA GLN A 156 -6.48 11.76 3.06
C GLN A 156 -5.45 12.62 2.33
N GLU A 157 -5.12 13.83 2.82
CA GLU A 157 -4.27 14.79 2.10
C GLU A 157 -2.77 14.44 2.11
N PHE A 158 -2.40 13.34 2.75
CA PHE A 158 -1.00 12.91 2.88
C PHE A 158 -0.49 12.16 1.65
N ASP A 159 0.76 12.40 1.28
CA ASP A 159 1.39 11.75 0.13
C ASP A 159 1.34 10.22 0.21
N CYS A 160 1.50 9.63 1.41
CA CYS A 160 1.41 8.19 1.60
C CYS A 160 -0.01 7.63 1.37
N VAL A 161 -1.04 8.46 1.50
CA VAL A 161 -2.43 8.09 1.21
C VAL A 161 -2.72 8.19 -0.28
N LYS A 162 -2.26 9.26 -0.93
CA LYS A 162 -2.55 9.56 -2.34
C LYS A 162 -1.67 8.79 -3.33
N THR A 163 -0.45 8.40 -2.93
CA THR A 163 0.54 7.82 -3.84
C THR A 163 0.61 6.31 -3.70
N GLU A 164 0.52 5.57 -4.80
CA GLU A 164 0.85 4.15 -4.84
C GLU A 164 2.35 3.95 -4.59
N LEU A 165 2.72 3.34 -3.46
CA LEU A 165 4.12 3.12 -3.09
C LEU A 165 4.69 1.81 -3.64
N PHE A 166 3.84 0.83 -3.86
CA PHE A 166 4.21 -0.53 -4.28
C PHE A 166 5.26 -1.13 -3.34
N ALA A 167 5.02 -0.98 -2.04
CA ALA A 167 5.87 -1.35 -0.91
C ALA A 167 5.00 -1.75 0.29
N PRO A 168 5.53 -2.43 1.32
CA PRO A 168 4.74 -2.88 2.48
C PRO A 168 4.40 -1.71 3.42
N VAL A 169 3.55 -0.79 2.95
CA VAL A 169 3.19 0.44 3.66
C VAL A 169 1.68 0.59 3.73
N ILE A 170 1.17 0.69 4.95
CA ILE A 170 -0.24 0.92 5.27
C ILE A 170 -0.42 2.37 5.70
N SER A 171 -1.41 3.05 5.13
CA SER A 171 -1.92 4.34 5.62
C SER A 171 -3.28 4.12 6.26
N VAL A 172 -3.41 4.48 7.54
CA VAL A 172 -4.65 4.34 8.31
C VAL A 172 -5.28 5.71 8.50
N ILE A 173 -6.59 5.80 8.33
CA ILE A 173 -7.40 7.00 8.54
C ILE A 173 -8.67 6.60 9.32
N ALA A 174 -9.06 7.42 10.29
CA ALA A 174 -10.32 7.22 11.00
C ALA A 174 -11.50 7.82 10.25
N PHE A 175 -12.68 7.19 10.34
CA PHE A 175 -13.96 7.72 9.90
C PHE A 175 -15.02 7.60 11.00
N ASP A 176 -16.11 8.36 10.91
CA ASP A 176 -17.17 8.38 11.90
C ASP A 176 -18.47 7.71 11.42
N THR A 177 -18.84 7.85 10.13
CA THR A 177 -20.07 7.28 9.56
C THR A 177 -19.80 6.44 8.31
N GLU A 178 -20.77 5.60 7.93
CA GLU A 178 -20.67 4.79 6.71
C GLU A 178 -20.59 5.67 5.46
N GLU A 179 -21.36 6.74 5.41
CA GLU A 179 -21.36 7.69 4.30
C GLU A 179 -19.98 8.34 4.12
N GLU A 180 -19.34 8.77 5.21
CA GLU A 180 -17.98 9.30 5.20
C GLU A 180 -16.99 8.24 4.69
N ALA A 181 -17.09 7.00 5.17
CA ALA A 181 -16.21 5.91 4.73
C ALA A 181 -16.32 5.65 3.22
N VAL A 182 -17.54 5.66 2.67
CA VAL A 182 -17.79 5.48 1.23
C VAL A 182 -17.26 6.67 0.43
N GLU A 183 -17.48 7.90 0.89
CA GLU A 183 -16.93 9.11 0.24
C GLU A 183 -15.40 9.07 0.21
N MET A 184 -14.77 8.80 1.35
CA MET A 184 -13.32 8.67 1.47
C MET A 184 -12.74 7.54 0.60
N ALA A 185 -13.44 6.41 0.50
CA ALA A 185 -12.99 5.28 -0.32
C ALA A 185 -12.96 5.64 -1.82
N ASN A 186 -13.94 6.44 -2.28
CA ASN A 186 -14.05 6.87 -3.67
C ASN A 186 -13.21 8.10 -4.02
N ASP A 187 -12.71 8.83 -3.03
CA ASP A 187 -11.81 9.98 -3.23
C ASP A 187 -10.39 9.50 -3.56
N SER A 188 -10.16 9.23 -4.84
CA SER A 188 -8.88 8.72 -5.35
C SER A 188 -8.73 8.99 -6.84
N ASP A 189 -7.51 9.23 -7.29
CA ASP A 189 -7.13 9.34 -8.71
C ASP A 189 -6.98 7.99 -9.42
N TYR A 190 -7.22 6.87 -8.70
CA TYR A 190 -7.08 5.50 -9.19
C TYR A 190 -8.42 4.84 -9.45
#